data_981cd6e8aec6fc197cfe91215a270d28
#
_entry.id   981cd6e8aec6fc197cfe91215a270d28
#
_cell.length_a   1.000
_cell.length_b   1.000
_cell.length_c   1.000
_cell.angle_alpha   90.00
_cell.angle_beta   90.00
_cell.angle_gamma   90.00
#
_symmetry.space_group_name_H-M   'P 1'
#
loop_
_entity.id
_entity.type
_entity.pdbx_description
1 polymer ?
#
loop_
_entity_poly.entity_id
_entity_poly.type
_entity_poly.pdbx_seq_one_letter_code
_entity_poly.pdbx_strand_id
1 'polypeptide(L)'
;LSRRQRQMCIRDSYYTNPQYPEFLRSKYQAIEDNEQRWESYQAEDADVVLVAYGISSRISKEAVNMARAEGFKLGLIRPITLWPYPVKAFETCKNAKAFMTVEINILGQMVDDVKLAVENKYPVGFYGTFFGLPEPEEIVAQAKAMLEKEGK
;
A
#
# COMPACT_ATOMS: atom_id res chain seq x y z
N LEU A 1 37.79 4.63 15.99
CA LEU A 1 36.82 3.63 15.57
C LEU A 1 37.39 2.23 15.78
N SER A 2 36.62 1.36 16.43
CA SER A 2 37.04 -0.02 16.67
C SER A 2 37.21 -0.79 15.34
N ARG A 3 38.08 -1.81 15.36
CA ARG A 3 38.24 -2.70 14.17
C ARG A 3 36.89 -3.27 13.70
N ARG A 4 35.94 -3.53 14.58
CA ARG A 4 34.61 -4.04 14.24
C ARG A 4 33.77 -3.03 13.46
N GLN A 5 33.83 -1.74 13.78
CA GLN A 5 33.15 -0.70 13.00
C GLN A 5 33.75 -0.51 11.61
N ARG A 6 35.06 -0.65 11.47
CA ARG A 6 35.70 -0.63 10.13
C ARG A 6 35.30 -1.84 9.31
N GLN A 7 35.17 -3.01 9.91
CA GLN A 7 34.72 -4.22 9.19
C GLN A 7 33.29 -4.08 8.65
N MET A 8 32.40 -3.35 9.34
CA MET A 8 31.05 -3.10 8.86
C MET A 8 31.04 -2.26 7.57
N CYS A 9 31.93 -1.27 7.46
CA CYS A 9 32.04 -0.40 6.29
C CYS A 9 32.86 -1.00 5.13
N ILE A 10 33.74 -1.97 5.40
CA ILE A 10 34.70 -2.55 4.43
C ILE A 10 34.38 -4.01 4.13
N ARG A 11 33.27 -4.54 4.63
CA ARG A 11 32.95 -5.95 4.41
C ARG A 11 32.48 -6.17 2.96
N ASP A 12 33.43 -6.36 2.09
CA ASP A 12 33.27 -6.87 0.73
C ASP A 12 33.00 -8.39 0.74
N SER A 13 31.98 -8.81 1.48
CA SER A 13 31.54 -10.20 1.46
C SER A 13 31.14 -10.66 0.05
N TYR A 14 30.81 -9.72 -0.80
CA TYR A 14 30.55 -9.95 -2.23
C TYR A 14 31.77 -10.55 -2.95
N TYR A 15 32.98 -10.02 -2.71
CA TYR A 15 34.20 -10.50 -3.37
C TYR A 15 34.87 -11.69 -2.67
N THR A 16 34.59 -11.88 -1.38
CA THR A 16 35.21 -12.92 -0.56
C THR A 16 34.39 -14.19 -0.41
N ASN A 17 33.08 -14.13 -0.68
CA ASN A 17 32.18 -15.27 -0.59
C ASN A 17 31.25 -15.36 -1.80
N PRO A 18 31.56 -16.20 -2.79
CA PRO A 18 30.73 -16.37 -3.99
C PRO A 18 29.32 -16.86 -3.72
N GLN A 19 29.04 -17.47 -2.57
CA GLN A 19 27.72 -17.96 -2.18
C GLN A 19 26.85 -16.86 -1.52
N TYR A 20 27.43 -15.71 -1.18
CA TYR A 20 26.73 -14.64 -0.48
C TYR A 20 25.55 -14.05 -1.27
N PRO A 21 25.63 -13.83 -2.59
CA PRO A 21 24.47 -13.38 -3.36
C PRO A 21 23.30 -14.33 -3.33
N GLU A 22 23.57 -15.65 -3.38
CA GLU A 22 22.51 -16.66 -3.30
C GLU A 22 21.90 -16.74 -1.91
N PHE A 23 22.71 -16.61 -0.87
CA PHE A 23 22.22 -16.47 0.50
C PHE A 23 21.31 -15.23 0.67
N LEU A 24 21.69 -14.08 0.11
CA LEU A 24 20.86 -12.89 0.15
C LEU A 24 19.54 -13.08 -0.60
N ARG A 25 19.58 -13.66 -1.79
CA ARG A 25 18.39 -13.94 -2.59
C ARG A 25 17.42 -14.82 -1.82
N SER A 26 17.88 -15.94 -1.29
CA SER A 26 17.03 -16.85 -0.52
C SER A 26 16.48 -16.21 0.75
N LYS A 27 17.28 -15.38 1.44
CA LYS A 27 16.84 -14.61 2.61
C LYS A 27 15.74 -13.62 2.26
N TYR A 28 15.91 -12.81 1.21
CA TYR A 28 14.92 -11.82 0.81
C TYR A 28 13.65 -12.50 0.32
N GLN A 29 13.75 -13.59 -0.45
CA GLN A 29 12.58 -14.35 -0.86
C GLN A 29 11.81 -14.90 0.35
N ALA A 30 12.50 -15.45 1.34
CA ALA A 30 11.84 -15.93 2.56
C ALA A 30 11.15 -14.80 3.35
N ILE A 31 11.70 -13.58 3.35
CA ILE A 31 11.05 -12.42 3.96
C ILE A 31 9.81 -12.01 3.16
N GLU A 32 9.91 -11.92 1.84
CA GLU A 32 8.77 -11.59 0.96
C GLU A 32 7.63 -12.60 1.10
N ASP A 33 7.94 -13.88 1.24
CA ASP A 33 6.95 -14.93 1.36
C ASP A 33 6.22 -14.93 2.72
N ASN A 34 6.91 -14.57 3.81
CA ASN A 34 6.43 -14.81 5.16
C ASN A 34 6.12 -13.56 5.99
N GLU A 35 6.66 -12.39 5.63
CA GLU A 35 6.57 -11.19 6.49
C GLU A 35 5.60 -10.13 5.97
N GLN A 36 4.81 -10.42 4.96
CA GLN A 36 3.75 -9.51 4.52
C GLN A 36 2.67 -9.40 5.58
N ARG A 37 2.39 -8.17 6.05
CA ARG A 37 1.38 -7.90 7.09
C ARG A 37 0.48 -6.75 6.67
N TRP A 38 -0.82 -6.94 6.84
CA TRP A 38 -1.85 -5.94 6.53
C TRP A 38 -3.11 -6.14 7.36
N GLU A 39 -3.96 -5.15 7.34
CA GLU A 39 -5.36 -5.24 7.80
C GLU A 39 -6.27 -4.91 6.63
N SER A 40 -7.31 -5.71 6.44
CA SER A 40 -8.40 -5.42 5.51
C SER A 40 -9.65 -4.98 6.28
N TYR A 41 -10.28 -3.92 5.82
CA TYR A 41 -11.53 -3.43 6.39
C TYR A 41 -12.57 -3.27 5.31
N GLN A 42 -13.57 -4.14 5.29
CA GLN A 42 -14.66 -4.15 4.32
C GLN A 42 -14.19 -4.09 2.85
N ALA A 43 -13.04 -4.72 2.53
CA ALA A 43 -12.45 -4.65 1.21
C ALA A 43 -12.94 -5.74 0.25
N GLU A 44 -13.51 -6.84 0.75
CA GLU A 44 -13.86 -8.03 -0.04
C GLU A 44 -15.00 -7.78 -1.04
N ASP A 45 -15.99 -6.95 -0.67
CA ASP A 45 -17.15 -6.60 -1.49
C ASP A 45 -17.10 -5.16 -2.04
N ALA A 46 -15.97 -4.49 -1.88
CA ALA A 46 -15.82 -3.08 -2.23
C ALA A 46 -15.70 -2.88 -3.74
N ASP A 47 -16.33 -1.82 -4.26
CA ASP A 47 -16.15 -1.33 -5.63
C ASP A 47 -14.86 -0.51 -5.77
N VAL A 48 -14.52 0.29 -4.75
CA VAL A 48 -13.25 1.01 -4.64
C VAL A 48 -12.58 0.62 -3.33
N VAL A 49 -11.28 0.39 -3.38
CA VAL A 49 -10.49 0.05 -2.20
C VAL A 49 -9.47 1.14 -1.94
N LEU A 50 -9.59 1.77 -0.78
CA LEU A 50 -8.59 2.70 -0.27
C LEU A 50 -7.35 1.93 0.17
N VAL A 51 -6.18 2.52 -0.02
CA VAL A 51 -4.92 2.00 0.51
C VAL A 51 -4.24 3.10 1.31
N ALA A 52 -4.10 2.88 2.61
CA ALA A 52 -3.57 3.90 3.51
C ALA A 52 -2.90 3.28 4.75
N TYR A 53 -1.89 3.94 5.29
CA TYR A 53 -1.25 3.54 6.54
C TYR A 53 -1.15 4.71 7.53
N GLY A 54 -0.74 4.42 8.76
CA GLY A 54 -0.57 5.44 9.81
C GLY A 54 -1.89 6.15 10.13
N ILE A 55 -1.82 7.48 10.26
CA ILE A 55 -2.99 8.31 10.57
C ILE A 55 -3.99 8.35 9.41
N SER A 56 -3.50 8.35 8.16
CA SER A 56 -4.36 8.32 6.97
C SER A 56 -5.28 7.10 6.97
N SER A 57 -4.82 5.93 7.44
CA SER A 57 -5.67 4.73 7.50
C SER A 57 -6.82 4.84 8.51
N ARG A 58 -6.61 5.58 9.61
CA ARG A 58 -7.67 5.83 10.60
C ARG A 58 -8.77 6.70 10.03
N ILE A 59 -8.37 7.75 9.33
CA ILE A 59 -9.30 8.67 8.66
C ILE A 59 -10.00 7.96 7.50
N SER A 60 -9.27 7.17 6.71
CA SER A 60 -9.84 6.36 5.64
C SER A 60 -10.88 5.34 6.14
N LYS A 61 -10.70 4.81 7.36
CA LYS A 61 -11.69 3.93 7.97
C LYS A 61 -13.00 4.65 8.26
N GLU A 62 -12.94 5.90 8.69
CA GLU A 62 -14.13 6.75 8.85
C GLU A 62 -14.79 7.04 7.50
N ALA A 63 -14.01 7.37 6.49
CA ALA A 63 -14.52 7.54 5.11
C ALA A 63 -15.23 6.28 4.59
N VAL A 64 -14.72 5.09 4.89
CA VAL A 64 -15.39 3.82 4.55
C VAL A 64 -16.75 3.71 5.24
N ASN A 65 -16.83 4.02 6.54
CA ASN A 65 -18.08 3.97 7.29
C ASN A 65 -19.13 4.95 6.72
N MET A 66 -18.71 6.18 6.42
CA MET A 66 -19.57 7.21 5.84
C MET A 66 -20.08 6.79 4.45
N ALA A 67 -19.19 6.34 3.57
CA ALA A 67 -19.54 5.91 2.23
C ALA A 67 -20.55 4.75 2.24
N ARG A 68 -20.34 3.78 3.13
CA ARG A 68 -21.25 2.64 3.26
C ARG A 68 -22.60 2.99 3.86
N ALA A 69 -22.67 3.97 4.74
CA ALA A 69 -23.94 4.51 5.22
C ALA A 69 -24.78 5.13 4.08
N GLU A 70 -24.12 5.65 3.05
CA GLU A 70 -24.73 6.18 1.82
C GLU A 70 -24.95 5.11 0.73
N GLY A 71 -24.64 3.83 1.01
CA GLY A 71 -24.79 2.73 0.07
C GLY A 71 -23.64 2.56 -0.93
N PHE A 72 -22.55 3.33 -0.80
CA PHE A 72 -21.36 3.21 -1.64
C PHE A 72 -20.37 2.19 -1.04
N LYS A 73 -20.03 1.15 -1.81
CA LYS A 73 -19.16 0.05 -1.37
C LYS A 73 -17.69 0.45 -1.41
N LEU A 74 -17.26 1.19 -0.42
CA LEU A 74 -15.87 1.54 -0.18
C LEU A 74 -15.24 0.54 0.78
N GLY A 75 -13.96 0.20 0.58
CA GLY A 75 -13.17 -0.65 1.44
C GLY A 75 -11.80 -0.05 1.73
N LEU A 76 -11.04 -0.66 2.64
CA LEU A 76 -9.70 -0.21 3.01
C LEU A 76 -8.76 -1.39 3.18
N ILE A 77 -7.59 -1.31 2.57
CA ILE A 77 -6.39 -2.08 2.90
C ILE A 77 -5.42 -1.16 3.65
N ARG A 78 -5.00 -1.59 4.83
CA ARG A 78 -3.95 -0.94 5.61
C ARG A 78 -2.69 -1.79 5.58
N PRO A 79 -1.66 -1.42 4.79
CA PRO A 79 -0.35 -2.02 4.90
C PRO A 79 0.23 -1.80 6.30
N ILE A 80 0.72 -2.86 6.94
CA ILE A 80 1.48 -2.81 8.19
C ILE A 80 2.97 -2.85 7.86
N THR A 81 3.37 -3.76 6.94
CA THR A 81 4.69 -3.74 6.33
C THR A 81 4.67 -2.94 5.04
N LEU A 82 5.69 -2.09 4.84
CA LEU A 82 5.91 -1.38 3.58
C LEU A 82 6.99 -2.08 2.74
N TRP A 83 7.80 -2.87 3.38
CA TRP A 83 8.66 -3.86 2.76
C TRP A 83 8.77 -5.10 3.67
N PRO A 84 8.48 -6.32 3.19
CA PRO A 84 7.86 -6.57 1.88
C PRO A 84 6.46 -5.95 1.77
N TYR A 85 6.12 -5.43 0.59
CA TYR A 85 4.79 -4.86 0.37
C TYR A 85 3.74 -5.98 0.36
N PRO A 86 2.58 -5.81 1.02
CA PRO A 86 1.60 -6.88 1.19
C PRO A 86 0.75 -7.10 -0.07
N VAL A 87 1.35 -7.59 -1.14
CA VAL A 87 0.66 -7.86 -2.42
C VAL A 87 -0.48 -8.85 -2.25
N LYS A 88 -0.37 -9.80 -1.33
CA LYS A 88 -1.42 -10.79 -1.02
C LYS A 88 -2.72 -10.15 -0.50
N ALA A 89 -2.65 -8.95 0.05
CA ALA A 89 -3.84 -8.21 0.50
C ALA A 89 -4.82 -7.93 -0.64
N PHE A 90 -4.31 -7.68 -1.83
CA PHE A 90 -5.11 -7.30 -3.00
C PHE A 90 -5.84 -8.49 -3.64
N GLU A 91 -5.39 -9.71 -3.39
CA GLU A 91 -6.04 -10.93 -3.88
C GLU A 91 -7.44 -11.13 -3.28
N THR A 92 -7.73 -10.54 -2.13
CA THR A 92 -9.04 -10.61 -1.47
C THR A 92 -10.05 -9.64 -2.07
N CYS A 93 -9.61 -8.64 -2.83
CA CYS A 93 -10.45 -7.57 -3.39
C CYS A 93 -11.04 -7.93 -4.75
N LYS A 94 -11.75 -9.05 -4.83
CA LYS A 94 -12.25 -9.62 -6.10
C LYS A 94 -13.27 -8.75 -6.85
N ASN A 95 -13.98 -7.88 -6.13
CA ASN A 95 -15.01 -7.01 -6.69
C ASN A 95 -14.50 -5.60 -6.97
N ALA A 96 -13.26 -5.30 -6.60
CA ALA A 96 -12.69 -3.97 -6.76
C ALA A 96 -12.60 -3.60 -8.25
N LYS A 97 -13.04 -2.40 -8.57
CA LYS A 97 -12.95 -1.78 -9.89
C LYS A 97 -11.80 -0.78 -9.96
N ALA A 98 -11.44 -0.19 -8.80
CA ALA A 98 -10.36 0.78 -8.68
C ALA A 98 -9.73 0.74 -7.28
N PHE A 99 -8.50 1.22 -7.18
CA PHE A 99 -7.80 1.46 -5.93
C PHE A 99 -7.45 2.94 -5.79
N MET A 100 -7.42 3.47 -4.57
CA MET A 100 -7.02 4.85 -4.31
C MET A 100 -6.11 4.92 -3.09
N THR A 101 -4.90 5.47 -3.25
CA THR A 101 -4.04 5.74 -2.11
C THR A 101 -4.44 7.03 -1.41
N VAL A 102 -4.35 7.05 -0.07
CA VAL A 102 -4.59 8.21 0.77
C VAL A 102 -3.32 8.51 1.55
N GLU A 103 -2.66 9.62 1.20
CA GLU A 103 -1.33 9.94 1.72
C GLU A 103 -1.23 11.40 2.17
N ILE A 104 -0.38 11.66 3.17
CA ILE A 104 -0.06 13.03 3.60
C ILE A 104 1.22 13.46 2.89
N ASN A 105 1.12 13.63 1.59
CA ASN A 105 2.14 14.18 0.71
C ASN A 105 1.50 14.67 -0.59
N ILE A 106 2.28 15.38 -1.44
CA ILE A 106 1.77 16.00 -2.66
C ILE A 106 1.87 15.07 -3.88
N LEU A 107 2.86 14.20 -3.90
CA LEU A 107 3.25 13.47 -5.13
C LEU A 107 2.73 12.04 -5.17
N GLY A 108 2.35 11.48 -4.02
CA GLY A 108 2.06 10.05 -3.87
C GLY A 108 3.36 9.23 -3.89
N GLN A 109 3.57 8.42 -2.88
CA GLN A 109 4.73 7.52 -2.80
C GLN A 109 4.27 6.06 -2.88
N MET A 110 3.21 5.73 -2.16
CA MET A 110 2.67 4.36 -2.14
C MET A 110 1.87 4.02 -3.42
N VAL A 111 1.50 5.01 -4.21
CA VAL A 111 0.72 4.81 -5.44
C VAL A 111 1.41 3.86 -6.42
N ASP A 112 2.73 3.90 -6.49
CA ASP A 112 3.49 3.03 -7.39
C ASP A 112 3.59 1.60 -6.85
N ASP A 113 3.70 1.44 -5.52
CA ASP A 113 3.65 0.12 -4.89
C ASP A 113 2.28 -0.55 -5.11
N VAL A 114 1.18 0.22 -5.01
CA VAL A 114 -0.17 -0.28 -5.30
C VAL A 114 -0.30 -0.68 -6.78
N LYS A 115 0.17 0.14 -7.72
CA LYS A 115 0.16 -0.20 -9.14
C LYS A 115 0.90 -1.50 -9.43
N LEU A 116 2.07 -1.70 -8.82
CA LEU A 116 2.83 -2.93 -8.94
C LEU A 116 2.07 -4.12 -8.32
N ALA A 117 1.49 -3.94 -7.14
CA ALA A 117 0.75 -5.00 -6.45
C ALA A 117 -0.48 -5.48 -7.23
N VAL A 118 -1.16 -4.59 -7.94
CA VAL A 118 -2.31 -4.93 -8.80
C VAL A 118 -1.90 -5.20 -10.26
N GLU A 119 -0.59 -5.28 -10.55
CA GLU A 119 -0.04 -5.55 -11.89
C GLU A 119 -0.55 -4.59 -12.98
N ASN A 120 -0.87 -3.35 -12.60
CA ASN A 120 -1.51 -2.34 -13.47
C ASN A 120 -2.83 -2.81 -14.13
N LYS A 121 -3.50 -3.82 -13.55
CA LYS A 121 -4.78 -4.33 -14.08
C LYS A 121 -5.98 -3.46 -13.72
N TYR A 122 -5.81 -2.60 -12.73
CA TYR A 122 -6.86 -1.72 -12.21
C TYR A 122 -6.39 -0.27 -12.21
N PRO A 123 -7.30 0.67 -12.36
CA PRO A 123 -7.00 2.09 -12.15
C PRO A 123 -6.57 2.33 -10.70
N VAL A 124 -5.49 3.08 -10.54
CA VAL A 124 -5.00 3.48 -9.23
C VAL A 124 -4.98 4.99 -9.14
N GLY A 125 -5.86 5.55 -8.32
CA GLY A 125 -5.92 6.97 -8.00
C GLY A 125 -5.07 7.34 -6.79
N PHE A 126 -4.95 8.65 -6.60
CA PHE A 126 -4.21 9.25 -5.51
C PHE A 126 -5.01 10.40 -4.91
N TYR A 127 -5.15 10.39 -3.59
CA TYR A 127 -5.61 11.54 -2.80
C TYR A 127 -4.52 11.91 -1.80
N GLY A 128 -4.01 13.13 -1.91
CA GLY A 128 -2.94 13.62 -1.08
C GLY A 128 -3.25 14.98 -0.45
N THR A 129 -2.81 15.18 0.80
CA THR A 129 -2.87 16.47 1.48
C THR A 129 -1.46 16.90 1.88
N PHE A 130 -1.20 18.20 1.83
CA PHE A 130 0.08 18.76 2.27
C PHE A 130 -0.05 19.57 3.55
N PHE A 131 -1.17 20.26 3.71
CA PHE A 131 -1.51 21.00 4.92
C PHE A 131 -2.70 20.33 5.60
N GLY A 132 -2.51 19.90 6.85
CA GLY A 132 -3.57 19.26 7.61
C GLY A 132 -3.71 17.76 7.36
N LEU A 133 -4.78 17.22 7.89
CA LEU A 133 -5.14 15.81 7.74
C LEU A 133 -6.11 15.64 6.55
N PRO A 134 -6.15 14.45 5.94
CA PRO A 134 -7.20 14.12 4.98
C PRO A 134 -8.60 14.29 5.60
N GLU A 135 -9.57 14.76 4.82
CA GLU A 135 -10.96 14.87 5.25
C GLU A 135 -11.76 13.66 4.73
N PRO A 136 -12.52 12.94 5.60
CA PRO A 136 -13.26 11.75 5.18
C PRO A 136 -14.22 12.00 4.02
N GLU A 137 -14.91 13.15 4.02
CA GLU A 137 -15.86 13.57 3.00
C GLU A 137 -15.19 13.74 1.63
N GLU A 138 -14.00 14.33 1.62
CA GLU A 138 -13.22 14.51 0.38
C GLU A 138 -12.71 13.19 -0.16
N ILE A 139 -12.28 12.27 0.72
CA ILE A 139 -11.87 10.92 0.34
C ILE A 139 -13.04 10.21 -0.35
N VAL A 140 -14.25 10.26 0.23
CA VAL A 140 -15.45 9.66 -0.36
C VAL A 140 -15.78 10.27 -1.70
N ALA A 141 -15.73 11.61 -1.82
CA ALA A 141 -16.00 12.31 -3.06
C ALA A 141 -15.02 11.92 -4.17
N GLN A 142 -13.72 11.85 -3.87
CA GLN A 142 -12.70 11.43 -4.82
C GLN A 142 -12.87 9.96 -5.25
N ALA A 143 -13.18 9.08 -4.32
CA ALA A 143 -13.42 7.67 -4.62
C ALA A 143 -14.64 7.48 -5.55
N LYS A 144 -15.73 8.22 -5.36
CA LYS A 144 -16.91 8.22 -6.24
C LYS A 144 -16.56 8.74 -7.63
N ALA A 145 -15.83 9.86 -7.71
CA ALA A 145 -15.42 10.46 -8.96
C ALA A 145 -14.52 9.56 -9.82
N MET A 146 -13.75 8.67 -9.21
CA MET A 146 -12.95 7.69 -9.94
C MET A 146 -13.83 6.72 -10.74
N LEU A 147 -14.88 6.18 -10.15
CA LEU A 147 -15.78 5.24 -10.85
C LEU A 147 -16.58 5.92 -11.97
N GLU A 148 -16.95 7.19 -11.80
CA GLU A 148 -17.68 7.94 -12.84
C GLU A 148 -16.83 8.21 -14.09
N LYS A 149 -15.52 8.36 -13.94
CA LYS A 149 -14.58 8.56 -15.05
C LYS A 149 -14.37 7.28 -15.87
N GLU A 150 -14.51 6.13 -15.27
CA GLU A 150 -14.29 4.83 -15.92
C GLU A 150 -15.55 4.25 -16.58
N GLY A 151 -16.72 4.78 -16.25
CA GLY A 151 -18.00 4.43 -16.90
C GLY A 151 -18.28 5.14 -18.21
N LYS A 152 -17.33 5.95 -18.69
CA LYS A 152 -17.40 6.65 -20.00
C LYS A 152 -16.36 6.10 -20.96
#